data_f2076d778d645920a897fbeaefadf768
#
_entry.id   f2076d778d645920a897fbeaefadf768
#
_cell.length_a   1.000
_cell.length_b   1.000
_cell.length_c   1.000
_cell.angle_alpha   90.00
_cell.angle_beta   90.00
_cell.angle_gamma   90.00
#
_symmetry.space_group_name_H-M   'P 1'
#
loop_
_entity.id
_entity.type
_entity.pdbx_description
1 polymer ?
#
loop_
_entity_poly.entity_id
_entity_poly.type
_entity_poly.pdbx_seq_one_letter_code
_entity_poly.pdbx_strand_id
1 'polypeptide(L)'
;GSYIEGKKQELTEKQKQRFLSGTTIHEVHRLLGTAFQYAVEWGILVKSPVPVDSPKKSTQERTIWTVEEMRAALDSMEDPILHLAVHLTLVGALREGEIVGLTPEDLDFDAADGIGTFRINKSMQRVRKEALNQVDDGCIIKVFPDKLERSTTSLILKSTKTASSCRTIFMTSALKEE
;
A
#
# COMPACT_ATOMS: atom_id res chain seq x y z
N GLY A 1 -14.22 7.19 -28.62
CA GLY A 1 -12.77 6.95 -28.58
C GLY A 1 -11.99 8.07 -29.24
N SER A 2 -12.32 8.45 -30.49
CA SER A 2 -11.55 9.42 -31.27
C SER A 2 -11.55 10.86 -30.75
N TYR A 3 -12.64 11.31 -30.15
CA TYR A 3 -12.75 12.70 -29.64
C TYR A 3 -11.87 12.97 -28.43
N ILE A 4 -11.68 11.96 -27.60
CA ILE A 4 -10.82 12.06 -26.38
C ILE A 4 -9.35 11.97 -26.77
N GLU A 5 -8.99 11.14 -27.75
CA GLU A 5 -7.60 10.99 -28.22
C GLU A 5 -7.11 12.23 -28.98
N GLY A 6 -7.95 12.84 -29.81
CA GLY A 6 -7.61 14.09 -30.52
C GLY A 6 -7.33 15.25 -29.55
N LYS A 7 -8.10 15.39 -28.47
CA LYS A 7 -7.85 16.42 -27.46
C LYS A 7 -6.63 16.16 -26.58
N LYS A 8 -6.20 14.92 -26.41
CA LYS A 8 -4.96 14.59 -25.65
C LYS A 8 -3.70 15.11 -26.33
N GLN A 9 -3.67 15.20 -27.64
CA GLN A 9 -2.49 15.68 -28.39
C GLN A 9 -2.31 17.21 -28.30
N GLU A 10 -3.37 17.97 -28.03
CA GLU A 10 -3.33 19.44 -27.94
C GLU A 10 -3.11 19.97 -26.51
N LEU A 11 -3.13 19.10 -25.51
CA LEU A 11 -3.04 19.50 -24.11
C LEU A 11 -1.60 19.56 -23.60
N THR A 12 -1.27 20.64 -22.87
CA THR A 12 0.00 20.74 -22.17
C THR A 12 0.16 19.62 -21.13
N GLU A 13 1.41 19.26 -20.74
CA GLU A 13 1.67 18.21 -19.75
C GLU A 13 0.91 18.44 -18.43
N LYS A 14 0.73 19.70 -17.98
CA LYS A 14 -0.13 20.06 -16.84
C LYS A 14 -1.61 19.72 -17.03
N GLN A 15 -2.10 19.74 -18.24
CA GLN A 15 -3.49 19.41 -18.57
C GLN A 15 -3.70 17.91 -18.76
N LYS A 16 -2.68 17.18 -19.23
CA LYS A 16 -2.67 15.70 -19.29
C LYS A 16 -2.81 15.08 -17.91
N GLN A 17 -2.24 15.69 -16.85
CA GLN A 17 -2.38 15.25 -15.47
C GLN A 17 -3.80 15.36 -14.89
N ARG A 18 -4.73 16.07 -15.54
CA ARG A 18 -6.13 16.18 -15.11
C ARG A 18 -7.02 15.05 -15.60
N PHE A 19 -6.54 14.21 -16.49
CA PHE A 19 -7.31 13.05 -16.95
C PHE A 19 -7.08 11.85 -16.05
N LEU A 20 -8.15 11.14 -15.75
CA LEU A 20 -8.07 9.89 -15.02
C LEU A 20 -7.30 8.86 -15.83
N SER A 21 -6.47 8.09 -15.16
CA SER A 21 -5.79 6.96 -15.80
C SER A 21 -6.81 5.91 -16.26
N GLY A 22 -6.47 5.12 -17.28
CA GLY A 22 -7.33 4.01 -17.72
C GLY A 22 -7.63 3.03 -16.57
N THR A 23 -6.69 2.82 -15.67
CA THR A 23 -6.90 2.02 -14.45
C THR A 23 -7.95 2.64 -13.54
N THR A 24 -7.88 3.95 -13.28
CA THR A 24 -8.88 4.64 -12.44
C THR A 24 -10.27 4.57 -13.06
N ILE A 25 -10.38 4.79 -14.37
CA ILE A 25 -11.66 4.67 -15.10
C ILE A 25 -12.22 3.25 -14.97
N HIS A 26 -11.37 2.23 -15.13
CA HIS A 26 -11.76 0.84 -14.95
C HIS A 26 -12.27 0.56 -13.53
N GLU A 27 -11.60 1.05 -12.49
CA GLU A 27 -12.02 0.82 -11.09
C GLU A 27 -13.35 1.55 -10.78
N VAL A 28 -13.55 2.76 -11.29
CA VAL A 28 -14.84 3.46 -11.17
C VAL A 28 -15.95 2.69 -11.89
N HIS A 29 -15.69 2.21 -13.11
CA HIS A 29 -16.65 1.39 -13.86
C HIS A 29 -17.03 0.12 -13.07
N ARG A 30 -16.03 -0.57 -12.49
CA ARG A 30 -16.26 -1.77 -11.67
C ARG A 30 -17.09 -1.47 -10.43
N LEU A 31 -16.80 -0.38 -9.73
CA LEU A 31 -17.55 0.05 -8.55
C LEU A 31 -19.01 0.36 -8.89
N LEU A 32 -19.24 1.14 -9.95
CA LEU A 32 -20.59 1.45 -10.42
C LEU A 32 -21.33 0.19 -10.89
N GLY A 33 -20.66 -0.70 -11.61
CA GLY A 33 -21.23 -1.97 -12.04
C GLY A 33 -21.74 -2.79 -10.85
N THR A 34 -20.92 -2.92 -9.81
CA THR A 34 -21.31 -3.62 -8.58
C THR A 34 -22.50 -2.94 -7.88
N ALA A 35 -22.45 -1.61 -7.72
CA ALA A 35 -23.52 -0.87 -7.06
C ALA A 35 -24.87 -1.00 -7.79
N PHE A 36 -24.86 -0.88 -9.11
CA PHE A 36 -26.07 -1.01 -9.92
C PHE A 36 -26.56 -2.47 -10.02
N GLN A 37 -25.67 -3.44 -9.93
CA GLN A 37 -26.06 -4.84 -9.81
C GLN A 37 -26.86 -5.09 -8.52
N TYR A 38 -26.40 -4.58 -7.38
CA TYR A 38 -27.18 -4.64 -6.13
C TYR A 38 -28.51 -3.91 -6.24
N ALA A 39 -28.57 -2.77 -6.93
CA ALA A 39 -29.83 -2.06 -7.14
C ALA A 39 -30.84 -2.89 -7.95
N VAL A 40 -30.38 -3.71 -8.90
CA VAL A 40 -31.23 -4.67 -9.62
C VAL A 40 -31.65 -5.81 -8.70
N GLU A 41 -30.74 -6.38 -7.92
CA GLU A 41 -31.04 -7.46 -6.96
C GLU A 41 -32.07 -7.04 -5.90
N TRP A 42 -32.02 -5.79 -5.47
CA TRP A 42 -32.98 -5.20 -4.52
C TRP A 42 -34.28 -4.75 -5.16
N GLY A 43 -34.46 -4.93 -6.48
CA GLY A 43 -35.65 -4.56 -7.21
C GLY A 43 -35.83 -3.04 -7.41
N ILE A 44 -34.77 -2.23 -7.15
CA ILE A 44 -34.80 -0.77 -7.36
C ILE A 44 -34.72 -0.47 -8.86
N LEU A 45 -33.97 -1.26 -9.60
CA LEU A 45 -33.81 -1.14 -11.05
C LEU A 45 -34.19 -2.44 -11.75
N VAL A 46 -34.74 -2.33 -12.95
CA VAL A 46 -35.03 -3.49 -13.81
C VAL A 46 -33.75 -4.00 -14.48
N LYS A 47 -32.83 -3.10 -14.80
CA LYS A 47 -31.57 -3.42 -15.49
C LYS A 47 -30.50 -2.44 -15.11
N SER A 48 -29.24 -2.90 -15.03
CA SER A 48 -28.08 -2.03 -14.80
C SER A 48 -27.88 -1.09 -16.00
N PRO A 49 -27.70 0.23 -15.76
CA PRO A 49 -27.37 1.19 -16.81
C PRO A 49 -25.87 1.14 -17.19
N VAL A 50 -25.03 0.43 -16.41
CA VAL A 50 -23.60 0.32 -16.68
C VAL A 50 -23.38 -0.73 -17.76
N PRO A 51 -22.66 -0.37 -18.86
CA PRO A 51 -22.32 -1.34 -19.89
C PRO A 51 -21.54 -2.53 -19.34
N VAL A 52 -21.76 -3.71 -19.91
CA VAL A 52 -21.01 -4.93 -19.53
C VAL A 52 -19.55 -4.80 -19.94
N ASP A 53 -19.26 -4.11 -21.04
CA ASP A 53 -17.90 -3.92 -21.54
C ASP A 53 -17.15 -2.92 -20.69
N SER A 54 -16.16 -3.41 -19.96
CA SER A 54 -15.29 -2.59 -19.13
C SER A 54 -14.25 -1.86 -19.96
N PRO A 55 -13.94 -0.58 -19.66
CA PRO A 55 -12.83 0.13 -20.28
C PRO A 55 -11.52 -0.62 -20.14
N LYS A 56 -10.73 -0.68 -21.19
CA LYS A 56 -9.43 -1.37 -21.16
C LYS A 56 -8.49 -0.70 -20.15
N LYS A 57 -7.85 -1.50 -19.31
CA LYS A 57 -6.75 -1.03 -18.47
C LYS A 57 -5.56 -0.71 -19.36
N SER A 58 -4.92 0.44 -19.16
CA SER A 58 -3.56 0.63 -19.66
C SER A 58 -2.61 -0.14 -18.75
N THR A 59 -2.18 -1.29 -19.19
CA THR A 59 -1.16 -2.07 -18.46
C THR A 59 0.20 -1.56 -18.90
N GLN A 60 0.92 -0.91 -17.98
CA GLN A 60 2.34 -0.66 -18.15
C GLN A 60 3.08 -1.88 -17.61
N GLU A 61 3.89 -2.51 -18.45
CA GLU A 61 4.79 -3.56 -17.99
C GLU A 61 5.75 -2.95 -16.96
N ARG A 62 5.83 -3.57 -15.80
CA ARG A 62 6.78 -3.18 -14.77
C ARG A 62 8.06 -3.96 -14.98
N THR A 63 9.17 -3.26 -15.11
CA THR A 63 10.49 -3.87 -15.10
C THR A 63 10.74 -4.41 -13.69
N ILE A 64 11.11 -5.67 -13.59
CA ILE A 64 11.54 -6.30 -12.35
C ILE A 64 13.07 -6.22 -12.33
N TRP A 65 13.62 -5.73 -11.25
CA TRP A 65 15.09 -5.65 -11.09
C TRP A 65 15.70 -7.03 -11.00
N THR A 66 16.86 -7.19 -11.60
CA THR A 66 17.69 -8.38 -11.41
C THR A 66 18.33 -8.39 -10.01
N VAL A 67 18.88 -9.52 -9.61
CA VAL A 67 19.58 -9.65 -8.32
C VAL A 67 20.78 -8.70 -8.26
N GLU A 68 21.48 -8.54 -9.38
CA GLU A 68 22.64 -7.65 -9.51
C GLU A 68 22.24 -6.19 -9.34
N GLU A 69 21.14 -5.77 -9.96
CA GLU A 69 20.59 -4.42 -9.81
C GLU A 69 20.15 -4.15 -8.37
N MET A 70 19.51 -5.13 -7.72
CA MET A 70 19.10 -5.02 -6.32
C MET A 70 20.30 -4.87 -5.36
N ARG A 71 21.37 -5.66 -5.58
CA ARG A 71 22.62 -5.55 -4.81
C ARG A 71 23.28 -4.20 -5.02
N ALA A 72 23.44 -3.78 -6.27
CA ALA A 72 24.05 -2.49 -6.58
C ALA A 72 23.25 -1.32 -5.96
N ALA A 73 21.91 -1.42 -5.93
CA ALA A 73 21.07 -0.43 -5.28
C ALA A 73 21.30 -0.39 -3.77
N LEU A 74 21.37 -1.53 -3.09
CA LEU A 74 21.69 -1.59 -1.66
C LEU A 74 23.08 -1.01 -1.38
N ASP A 75 24.09 -1.45 -2.10
CA ASP A 75 25.49 -1.01 -1.93
C ASP A 75 25.68 0.51 -2.13
N SER A 76 24.78 1.14 -2.91
CA SER A 76 24.81 2.58 -3.16
C SER A 76 24.12 3.44 -2.10
N MET A 77 23.44 2.82 -1.12
CA MET A 77 22.70 3.54 -0.08
C MET A 77 23.61 3.95 1.07
N GLU A 78 23.77 5.27 1.27
CA GLU A 78 24.57 5.82 2.36
C GLU A 78 23.78 5.94 3.68
N ASP A 79 22.45 6.08 3.62
CA ASP A 79 21.59 6.18 4.79
C ASP A 79 21.31 4.80 5.37
N PRO A 80 21.79 4.48 6.60
CA PRO A 80 21.63 3.16 7.19
C PRO A 80 20.16 2.80 7.47
N ILE A 81 19.31 3.79 7.77
CA ILE A 81 17.89 3.54 8.02
C ILE A 81 17.19 3.15 6.71
N LEU A 82 17.50 3.85 5.63
CA LEU A 82 16.98 3.54 4.32
C LEU A 82 17.48 2.17 3.83
N HIS A 83 18.77 1.88 4.02
CA HIS A 83 19.38 0.60 3.68
C HIS A 83 18.64 -0.54 4.38
N LEU A 84 18.51 -0.49 5.70
CA LEU A 84 17.78 -1.48 6.50
C LEU A 84 16.32 -1.63 6.05
N ALA A 85 15.62 -0.52 5.78
CA ALA A 85 14.23 -0.56 5.34
C ALA A 85 14.06 -1.26 3.98
N VAL A 86 14.99 -1.01 3.05
CA VAL A 86 15.00 -1.66 1.73
C VAL A 86 15.38 -3.14 1.87
N HIS A 87 16.38 -3.45 2.69
CA HIS A 87 16.79 -4.84 2.95
C HIS A 87 15.64 -5.66 3.58
N LEU A 88 14.96 -5.14 4.59
CA LEU A 88 13.74 -5.73 5.17
C LEU A 88 12.65 -5.96 4.12
N THR A 89 12.48 -5.01 3.19
CA THR A 89 11.51 -5.14 2.09
C THR A 89 11.87 -6.30 1.16
N LEU A 90 13.13 -6.42 0.80
CA LEU A 90 13.60 -7.48 -0.11
C LEU A 90 13.50 -8.87 0.52
N VAL A 91 13.86 -8.99 1.80
CA VAL A 91 13.82 -10.27 2.53
C VAL A 91 12.39 -10.69 2.87
N GLY A 92 11.57 -9.74 3.35
CA GLY A 92 10.26 -10.04 3.93
C GLY A 92 9.05 -9.66 3.06
N ALA A 93 9.26 -9.06 1.88
CA ALA A 93 8.21 -8.48 1.05
C ALA A 93 7.27 -7.57 1.87
N LEU A 94 7.85 -6.74 2.74
CA LEU A 94 7.11 -5.90 3.67
C LEU A 94 6.49 -4.69 2.96
N ARG A 95 5.34 -4.28 3.45
CA ARG A 95 4.74 -3.00 3.09
C ARG A 95 5.38 -1.87 3.89
N GLU A 96 5.44 -0.66 3.34
CA GLU A 96 5.98 0.53 4.01
C GLU A 96 5.46 0.67 5.45
N GLY A 97 4.16 0.58 5.66
CA GLY A 97 3.57 0.70 6.99
C GLY A 97 3.95 -0.43 7.95
N GLU A 98 4.27 -1.62 7.46
CA GLU A 98 4.76 -2.74 8.26
C GLU A 98 6.19 -2.48 8.72
N ILE A 99 7.07 -1.97 7.83
CA ILE A 99 8.47 -1.64 8.15
C ILE A 99 8.53 -0.59 9.24
N VAL A 100 7.88 0.56 9.03
CA VAL A 100 7.89 1.65 10.03
C VAL A 100 7.06 1.34 11.28
N GLY A 101 6.30 0.25 11.27
CA GLY A 101 5.55 -0.27 12.41
C GLY A 101 6.32 -1.29 13.24
N LEU A 102 7.48 -1.78 12.79
CA LEU A 102 8.33 -2.68 13.56
C LEU A 102 8.85 -2.01 14.83
N THR A 103 8.90 -2.78 15.90
CA THR A 103 9.47 -2.36 17.18
C THR A 103 10.43 -3.46 17.70
N PRO A 104 11.34 -3.15 18.62
CA PRO A 104 12.29 -4.14 19.15
C PRO A 104 11.62 -5.41 19.69
N GLU A 105 10.40 -5.30 20.21
CA GLU A 105 9.67 -6.47 20.73
C GLU A 105 9.20 -7.44 19.64
N ASP A 106 9.24 -7.02 18.37
CA ASP A 106 8.91 -7.88 17.23
C ASP A 106 10.10 -8.69 16.74
N LEU A 107 11.31 -8.40 17.25
CA LEU A 107 12.56 -9.02 16.84
C LEU A 107 12.96 -10.09 17.85
N ASP A 108 13.30 -11.27 17.37
CA ASP A 108 13.86 -12.36 18.14
C ASP A 108 15.16 -12.81 17.47
N PHE A 109 16.29 -12.43 18.09
CA PHE A 109 17.63 -12.78 17.60
C PHE A 109 18.11 -14.14 18.08
N ASP A 110 17.46 -14.70 19.11
CA ASP A 110 17.86 -15.92 19.80
C ASP A 110 16.83 -17.06 19.63
N ALA A 111 16.06 -17.03 18.54
CA ALA A 111 15.14 -18.13 18.25
C ALA A 111 15.88 -19.49 18.28
N ALA A 112 15.17 -20.54 18.70
CA ALA A 112 15.71 -21.84 19.11
C ALA A 112 16.72 -22.50 18.14
N ASP A 113 16.75 -22.09 16.89
CA ASP A 113 17.65 -22.62 15.84
C ASP A 113 18.83 -21.68 15.55
N GLY A 114 19.06 -20.63 16.33
CA GLY A 114 20.07 -19.61 16.07
C GLY A 114 19.75 -18.69 14.87
N ILE A 115 18.60 -18.90 14.24
CA ILE A 115 18.10 -18.09 13.13
C ILE A 115 17.22 -16.99 13.73
N GLY A 116 17.61 -15.72 13.55
CA GLY A 116 16.79 -14.60 13.99
C GLY A 116 15.44 -14.56 13.25
N THR A 117 14.42 -14.08 13.92
CA THR A 117 13.09 -13.87 13.33
C THR A 117 12.55 -12.48 13.64
N PHE A 118 11.65 -12.01 12.82
CA PHE A 118 10.84 -10.82 13.11
C PHE A 118 9.37 -11.07 12.78
N ARG A 119 8.52 -10.51 13.62
CA ARG A 119 7.08 -10.73 13.55
C ARG A 119 6.35 -9.50 13.01
N ILE A 120 5.57 -9.71 11.97
CA ILE A 120 4.67 -8.67 11.42
C ILE A 120 3.29 -8.86 12.02
N ASN A 121 2.87 -7.96 12.89
CA ASN A 121 1.58 -7.99 13.59
C ASN A 121 0.94 -6.61 13.67
N LYS A 122 1.61 -5.57 13.22
CA LYS A 122 1.18 -4.18 13.27
C LYS A 122 1.65 -3.40 12.06
N SER A 123 1.06 -2.25 11.85
CA SER A 123 1.37 -1.37 10.73
C SER A 123 1.15 0.08 11.12
N MET A 124 2.06 0.95 10.72
CA MET A 124 1.90 2.39 10.86
C MET A 124 1.10 2.96 9.69
N GLN A 125 0.18 3.84 9.97
CA GLN A 125 -0.67 4.46 8.95
C GLN A 125 -0.94 5.92 9.29
N ARG A 126 -0.99 6.77 8.26
CA ARG A 126 -1.45 8.13 8.38
C ARG A 126 -2.96 8.18 8.09
N VAL A 127 -3.74 8.72 9.02
CA VAL A 127 -5.19 8.84 8.91
C VAL A 127 -5.63 10.28 9.09
N ARG A 128 -6.75 10.67 8.50
CA ARG A 128 -7.38 11.97 8.77
C ARG A 128 -7.91 11.98 10.20
N LYS A 129 -7.75 13.10 10.91
CA LYS A 129 -8.27 13.25 12.29
C LYS A 129 -9.76 13.00 12.38
N GLU A 130 -10.52 13.45 11.40
CA GLU A 130 -11.96 13.23 11.30
C GLU A 130 -12.34 11.75 11.21
N ALA A 131 -11.46 10.94 10.62
CA ALA A 131 -11.66 9.50 10.45
C ALA A 131 -11.17 8.67 11.66
N LEU A 132 -10.45 9.25 12.61
CA LEU A 132 -9.96 8.52 13.79
C LEU A 132 -11.10 7.87 14.58
N ASN A 133 -12.21 8.58 14.75
CA ASN A 133 -13.39 8.07 15.47
C ASN A 133 -14.14 6.96 14.71
N GLN A 134 -13.79 6.70 13.45
CA GLN A 134 -14.36 5.64 12.63
C GLN A 134 -13.45 4.40 12.54
N VAL A 135 -12.23 4.53 13.05
CA VAL A 135 -11.31 3.38 13.17
C VAL A 135 -11.73 2.61 14.42
N ASP A 136 -11.82 1.29 14.30
CA ASP A 136 -12.09 0.42 15.43
C ASP A 136 -11.02 0.64 16.52
N ASP A 137 -11.43 1.15 17.68
CA ASP A 137 -10.54 1.47 18.80
C ASP A 137 -9.74 0.26 19.26
N GLY A 138 -10.29 -0.95 19.14
CA GLY A 138 -9.58 -2.20 19.44
C GLY A 138 -8.38 -2.50 18.53
N CYS A 139 -8.30 -1.84 17.37
CA CYS A 139 -7.18 -2.01 16.43
C CYS A 139 -6.08 -0.98 16.62
N ILE A 140 -6.33 0.15 17.31
CA ILE A 140 -5.34 1.22 17.51
C ILE A 140 -4.45 0.88 18.71
N ILE A 141 -3.16 0.69 18.48
CA ILE A 141 -2.16 0.45 19.53
C ILE A 141 -1.66 1.78 20.09
N LYS A 142 -1.38 2.75 19.20
CA LYS A 142 -0.82 4.05 19.57
C LYS A 142 -1.20 5.13 18.57
N VAL A 143 -1.52 6.31 19.07
CA VAL A 143 -1.61 7.53 18.27
C VAL A 143 -0.37 8.38 18.59
N PHE A 144 0.36 8.77 17.55
CA PHE A 144 1.55 9.61 17.73
C PHE A 144 1.18 11.08 17.77
N PRO A 145 1.92 11.89 18.54
CA PRO A 145 1.69 13.32 18.59
C PRO A 145 1.94 13.97 17.22
N ASP A 146 1.14 14.97 16.91
CA ASP A 146 1.30 15.70 15.66
C ASP A 146 2.57 16.56 15.73
N LYS A 147 3.39 16.51 14.67
CA LYS A 147 4.58 17.36 14.54
C LYS A 147 4.23 18.84 14.27
N LEU A 148 3.07 19.08 13.68
CA LEU A 148 2.56 20.40 13.33
C LEU A 148 1.19 20.63 13.94
N GLU A 149 0.98 21.74 14.63
CA GLU A 149 -0.30 22.08 15.28
C GLU A 149 -1.50 22.11 14.32
N ARG A 150 -1.25 22.45 13.05
CA ARG A 150 -2.27 22.54 11.98
C ARG A 150 -2.40 21.24 11.15
N SER A 151 -1.86 20.13 11.64
CA SER A 151 -2.01 18.86 10.91
C SER A 151 -3.47 18.41 10.86
N THR A 152 -3.96 18.10 9.65
CA THR A 152 -5.29 17.48 9.42
C THR A 152 -5.24 15.96 9.52
N THR A 153 -4.05 15.39 9.69
CA THR A 153 -3.82 13.96 9.78
C THR A 153 -3.00 13.61 11.01
N SER A 154 -3.24 12.44 11.57
CA SER A 154 -2.44 11.84 12.65
C SER A 154 -1.81 10.54 12.19
N LEU A 155 -0.65 10.23 12.77
CA LEU A 155 0.05 8.98 12.55
C LEU A 155 -0.40 7.99 13.64
N ILE A 156 -0.83 6.81 13.24
CA ILE A 156 -1.26 5.76 14.16
C ILE A 156 -0.49 4.47 13.92
N LEU A 157 -0.21 3.74 14.98
CA LEU A 157 0.20 2.35 14.96
C LEU A 157 -1.04 1.51 15.24
N LYS A 158 -1.33 0.57 14.35
CA LYS A 158 -2.49 -0.32 14.51
C LYS A 158 -2.10 -1.78 14.30
N SER A 159 -2.86 -2.66 14.92
CA SER A 159 -2.77 -4.10 14.68
C SER A 159 -3.19 -4.45 13.25
N THR A 160 -2.75 -5.58 12.74
CA THR A 160 -3.21 -6.09 11.44
C THR A 160 -4.69 -6.45 11.49
N LYS A 161 -5.41 -6.17 10.39
CA LYS A 161 -6.87 -6.41 10.30
C LYS A 161 -7.29 -7.87 10.44
N THR A 162 -6.43 -8.80 10.07
CA THR A 162 -6.75 -10.24 10.02
C THR A 162 -5.61 -11.07 10.58
N ALA A 163 -5.94 -12.21 11.17
CA ALA A 163 -4.93 -13.17 11.63
C ALA A 163 -3.98 -13.62 10.50
N SER A 164 -4.48 -13.71 9.28
CA SER A 164 -3.67 -14.06 8.10
C SER A 164 -2.64 -13.00 7.70
N SER A 165 -2.77 -11.78 8.22
CA SER A 165 -1.77 -10.71 8.03
C SER A 165 -0.64 -10.78 9.04
N CYS A 166 -0.84 -11.49 10.16
CA CYS A 166 0.24 -11.77 11.11
C CYS A 166 1.13 -12.87 10.54
N ARG A 167 2.43 -12.60 10.49
CA ARG A 167 3.42 -13.57 10.00
C ARG A 167 4.76 -13.35 10.67
N THR A 168 5.51 -14.46 10.82
CA THR A 168 6.89 -14.45 11.26
C THR A 168 7.79 -14.70 10.06
N ILE A 169 8.86 -13.95 9.95
CA ILE A 169 9.82 -14.00 8.85
C ILE A 169 11.19 -14.30 9.46
N PHE A 170 11.92 -15.21 8.84
CA PHE A 170 13.28 -15.52 9.21
C PHE A 170 14.25 -14.44 8.71
N MET A 171 15.20 -14.06 9.54
CA MET A 171 16.27 -13.14 9.16
C MET A 171 17.32 -13.90 8.34
N THR A 172 17.81 -13.26 7.29
CA THR A 172 19.06 -13.72 6.66
C THR A 172 20.24 -13.39 7.55
N SER A 173 21.38 -14.09 7.40
CA SER A 173 22.60 -13.77 8.16
C SER A 173 23.00 -12.31 7.99
N ALA A 174 22.95 -11.80 6.76
CA ALA A 174 23.27 -10.41 6.48
C ALA A 174 22.35 -9.42 7.19
N LEU A 175 21.02 -9.69 7.23
CA LEU A 175 20.07 -8.83 7.93
C LEU A 175 20.22 -8.90 9.46
N LYS A 176 20.73 -10.00 9.99
CA LYS A 176 20.97 -10.16 11.44
C LYS A 176 22.18 -9.36 11.92
N GLU A 177 23.15 -9.12 11.05
CA GLU A 177 24.40 -8.37 11.34
C GLU A 177 24.20 -6.86 11.23
N GLU A 178 23.14 -6.39 10.59
CA GLU A 178 22.79 -5.00 10.34
C GLU A 178 21.99 -4.39 11.51
#